data_6cd6e2b4bb931c12b083974281bbdbb3
#
_entry.id   6cd6e2b4bb931c12b083974281bbdbb3
#
_cell.length_a   1.000
_cell.length_b   1.000
_cell.length_c   1.000
_cell.angle_alpha   90.00
_cell.angle_beta   90.00
_cell.angle_gamma   90.00
#
_symmetry.space_group_name_H-M   'P 1'
#
loop_
_entity.id
_entity.type
_entity.pdbx_description
1 polymer ?
#
loop_
_entity_poly.entity_id
_entity_poly.type
_entity_poly.pdbx_seq_one_letter_code
_entity_poly.pdbx_strand_id
1 'polypeptide(L)'
;MVKKLLLIVALLSQLIFAVNDEAILSKRPEAKLSDYDFFESPKEQIPNDNVHKYFLQTPLFSDYSLKDRFVYIPEEKKAIHSFDKVYEFPVGTALVKTFSYEMASNKNKVLLETRLLLLQETGWSAHTYVWDENQEDAFLKVSGKTIEGIEFLHEGNLKKVDYRVPNQNQCKECHLSGDKIMPIGPKSRTVSYTHLTLPTR
;
A
#
# COMPACT_ATOMS: atom_id res chain seq x y z
N MET A 1 -7.79 -45.44 -22.50
CA MET A 1 -8.34 -44.07 -22.67
C MET A 1 -8.31 -43.22 -21.40
N VAL A 2 -8.12 -43.77 -20.20
CA VAL A 2 -8.17 -43.03 -18.92
C VAL A 2 -6.87 -42.27 -18.59
N LYS A 3 -5.71 -42.65 -19.09
CA LYS A 3 -4.41 -42.00 -18.85
C LYS A 3 -4.20 -40.65 -19.54
N LYS A 4 -4.98 -40.29 -20.56
CA LYS A 4 -4.89 -39.00 -21.26
C LYS A 4 -5.75 -37.90 -20.62
N LEU A 5 -6.70 -38.23 -19.77
CA LEU A 5 -7.60 -37.27 -19.09
C LEU A 5 -6.95 -36.66 -17.87
N LEU A 6 -6.02 -37.35 -17.23
CA LEU A 6 -5.33 -36.86 -16.00
C LEU A 6 -4.25 -35.81 -16.28
N LEU A 7 -3.78 -35.67 -17.51
CA LEU A 7 -2.77 -34.66 -17.86
C LEU A 7 -3.36 -33.28 -18.21
N ILE A 8 -4.65 -33.21 -18.47
CA ILE A 8 -5.33 -31.94 -18.80
C ILE A 8 -5.77 -31.20 -17.54
N VAL A 9 -5.96 -31.88 -16.41
CA VAL A 9 -6.37 -31.26 -15.13
C VAL A 9 -5.19 -30.61 -14.40
N ALA A 10 -3.95 -30.95 -14.72
CA ALA A 10 -2.76 -30.40 -14.06
C ALA A 10 -2.26 -29.08 -14.70
N LEU A 11 -2.89 -28.60 -15.77
CA LEU A 11 -2.56 -27.33 -16.42
C LEU A 11 -3.55 -26.19 -16.10
N LEU A 12 -4.46 -26.42 -15.17
CA LEU A 12 -5.37 -25.40 -14.70
C LEU A 12 -4.83 -24.81 -13.40
N SER A 13 -4.37 -23.58 -13.55
CA SER A 13 -4.22 -22.57 -12.54
C SER A 13 -2.89 -22.53 -11.78
N GLN A 14 -1.98 -21.82 -12.32
CA GLN A 14 -1.47 -20.66 -11.60
C GLN A 14 -1.92 -19.43 -12.40
N LEU A 15 -3.09 -18.91 -12.13
CA LEU A 15 -3.38 -17.51 -12.37
C LEU A 15 -2.48 -16.75 -11.40
N ILE A 16 -1.25 -16.48 -11.85
CA ILE A 16 -0.40 -15.49 -11.22
C ILE A 16 -1.15 -14.19 -11.47
N PHE A 17 -1.82 -13.67 -10.46
CA PHE A 17 -2.35 -12.32 -10.50
C PHE A 17 -1.13 -11.38 -10.46
N ALA A 18 -0.67 -10.98 -11.63
CA ALA A 18 0.35 -9.95 -11.74
C ALA A 18 -0.29 -8.60 -11.36
N VAL A 19 0.50 -7.73 -10.76
CA VAL A 19 0.07 -6.33 -10.51
C VAL A 19 -0.37 -5.68 -11.82
N ASN A 20 -1.46 -4.93 -11.76
CA ASN A 20 -2.03 -4.27 -12.93
C ASN A 20 -1.27 -2.98 -13.27
N ASP A 21 -0.23 -3.09 -14.09
CA ASP A 21 0.60 -1.96 -14.53
C ASP A 21 -0.21 -0.91 -15.29
N GLU A 22 -1.23 -1.31 -16.05
CA GLU A 22 -2.08 -0.38 -16.80
C GLU A 22 -2.87 0.53 -15.85
N ALA A 23 -3.39 -0.02 -14.76
CA ALA A 23 -4.08 0.74 -13.71
C ALA A 23 -3.14 1.76 -13.04
N ILE A 24 -1.88 1.38 -12.76
CA ILE A 24 -0.87 2.29 -12.19
C ILE A 24 -0.55 3.45 -13.13
N LEU A 25 -0.43 3.18 -14.43
CA LEU A 25 -0.07 4.17 -15.45
C LEU A 25 -1.26 4.99 -15.93
N SER A 26 -2.49 4.59 -15.56
CA SER A 26 -3.72 5.30 -15.93
C SER A 26 -3.75 6.73 -15.38
N LYS A 27 -4.21 7.69 -16.20
CA LYS A 27 -4.43 9.07 -15.74
C LYS A 27 -5.57 9.20 -14.73
N ARG A 28 -6.48 8.24 -14.71
CA ARG A 28 -7.59 8.19 -13.76
C ARG A 28 -7.35 7.05 -12.78
N PRO A 29 -7.42 7.32 -11.48
CA PRO A 29 -7.31 6.26 -10.49
C PRO A 29 -8.48 5.29 -10.63
N GLU A 30 -8.24 4.03 -10.34
CA GLU A 30 -9.28 3.01 -10.31
C GLU A 30 -10.28 3.28 -9.18
N ALA A 31 -11.50 2.77 -9.32
CA ALA A 31 -12.56 2.95 -8.33
C ALA A 31 -12.31 2.12 -7.06
N LYS A 32 -11.65 0.98 -7.20
CA LYS A 32 -11.37 0.02 -6.15
C LYS A 32 -9.88 -0.23 -6.00
N LEU A 33 -9.47 -0.54 -4.78
CA LEU A 33 -8.08 -0.93 -4.50
C LEU A 33 -7.73 -2.27 -5.16
N SER A 34 -8.67 -3.20 -5.20
CA SER A 34 -8.50 -4.51 -5.83
C SER A 34 -8.16 -4.44 -7.32
N ASP A 35 -8.58 -3.39 -8.04
CA ASP A 35 -8.33 -3.23 -9.46
C ASP A 35 -6.82 -3.07 -9.81
N TYR A 36 -5.96 -2.81 -8.81
CA TYR A 36 -4.50 -2.75 -8.97
C TYR A 36 -3.78 -4.09 -8.76
N ASP A 37 -4.45 -5.10 -8.22
CA ASP A 37 -3.88 -6.41 -7.92
C ASP A 37 -2.60 -6.37 -7.04
N PHE A 38 -2.52 -5.43 -6.08
CA PHE A 38 -1.37 -5.37 -5.17
C PHE A 38 -1.32 -6.49 -4.16
N PHE A 39 -2.45 -7.12 -3.86
CA PHE A 39 -2.58 -8.11 -2.80
C PHE A 39 -3.22 -9.40 -3.30
N GLU A 40 -2.63 -10.53 -2.93
CA GLU A 40 -3.25 -11.85 -3.03
C GLU A 40 -4.43 -11.95 -2.05
N SER A 41 -4.23 -11.44 -0.82
CA SER A 41 -5.28 -11.31 0.18
C SER A 41 -5.31 -9.88 0.73
N PRO A 42 -6.21 -9.02 0.20
CA PRO A 42 -6.28 -7.62 0.61
C PRO A 42 -6.57 -7.43 2.11
N LYS A 43 -7.48 -8.19 2.68
CA LYS A 43 -7.86 -8.12 4.10
C LYS A 43 -6.71 -8.46 5.04
N GLU A 44 -5.97 -9.51 4.74
CA GLU A 44 -4.80 -9.94 5.51
C GLU A 44 -3.54 -9.14 5.16
N GLN A 45 -3.61 -8.26 4.17
CA GLN A 45 -2.48 -7.50 3.63
C GLN A 45 -1.33 -8.41 3.19
N ILE A 46 -1.68 -9.55 2.56
CA ILE A 46 -0.71 -10.46 1.93
C ILE A 46 -0.42 -9.91 0.54
N PRO A 47 0.81 -9.47 0.26
CA PRO A 47 1.14 -8.87 -1.02
C PRO A 47 1.21 -9.93 -2.13
N ASN A 48 0.89 -9.52 -3.34
CA ASN A 48 1.15 -10.26 -4.55
C ASN A 48 2.66 -10.34 -4.86
N ASP A 49 3.02 -11.20 -5.79
CA ASP A 49 4.39 -11.29 -6.31
C ASP A 49 4.89 -9.89 -6.77
N ASN A 50 6.17 -9.62 -6.53
CA ASN A 50 6.84 -8.34 -6.81
C ASN A 50 6.34 -7.13 -6.00
N VAL A 51 5.40 -7.31 -5.05
CA VAL A 51 5.01 -6.30 -4.07
C VAL A 51 5.71 -6.58 -2.75
N HIS A 52 6.64 -5.72 -2.36
CA HIS A 52 7.52 -5.97 -1.22
C HIS A 52 7.12 -5.15 0.00
N LYS A 53 6.86 -5.82 1.13
CA LYS A 53 6.61 -5.16 2.40
C LYS A 53 7.92 -4.58 2.95
N TYR A 54 7.85 -3.34 3.47
CA TYR A 54 9.00 -2.71 4.12
C TYR A 54 8.63 -2.01 5.42
N PHE A 55 9.60 -1.81 6.29
CA PHE A 55 9.45 -1.21 7.60
C PHE A 55 10.31 0.04 7.71
N LEU A 56 9.83 1.02 8.48
CA LEU A 56 10.60 2.20 8.84
C LEU A 56 11.10 2.07 10.28
N GLN A 57 12.35 2.44 10.52
CA GLN A 57 12.91 2.49 11.88
C GLN A 57 12.25 3.59 12.73
N THR A 58 11.91 4.72 12.09
CA THR A 58 11.27 5.86 12.74
C THR A 58 9.97 6.21 12.00
N PRO A 59 8.87 5.47 12.25
CA PRO A 59 7.59 5.75 11.61
C PRO A 59 7.00 7.07 12.14
N LEU A 60 6.43 7.87 11.24
CA LEU A 60 5.69 9.07 11.62
C LEU A 60 4.47 8.69 12.46
N PHE A 61 4.24 9.41 13.56
CA PHE A 61 3.05 9.26 14.39
C PHE A 61 1.78 9.63 13.62
N SER A 62 0.71 8.89 13.80
CA SER A 62 -0.63 9.15 13.26
C SER A 62 -1.65 8.50 14.20
N ASP A 63 -2.02 9.19 15.23
CA ASP A 63 -3.10 8.79 16.18
C ASP A 63 -3.04 7.32 16.61
N TYR A 64 -1.83 6.81 16.87
CA TYR A 64 -1.55 5.41 17.25
C TYR A 64 -1.89 4.34 16.21
N SER A 65 -2.33 4.71 14.99
CA SER A 65 -2.66 3.74 13.96
C SER A 65 -1.45 2.89 13.57
N LEU A 66 -1.69 1.61 13.34
CA LEU A 66 -0.74 0.68 12.72
C LEU A 66 -0.57 1.05 11.24
N LYS A 67 0.58 0.72 10.68
CA LYS A 67 0.91 1.09 9.29
C LYS A 67 1.65 -0.04 8.59
N ASP A 68 1.00 -0.67 7.63
CA ASP A 68 1.67 -1.55 6.67
C ASP A 68 2.10 -0.74 5.45
N ARG A 69 3.29 -1.04 4.94
CA ARG A 69 3.87 -0.34 3.79
C ARG A 69 4.42 -1.34 2.81
N PHE A 70 4.10 -1.08 1.53
CA PHE A 70 4.57 -1.93 0.44
C PHE A 70 5.08 -1.07 -0.69
N VAL A 71 5.99 -1.64 -1.46
CA VAL A 71 6.51 -1.07 -2.70
C VAL A 71 6.38 -2.11 -3.81
N TYR A 72 5.81 -1.67 -4.92
CA TYR A 72 5.84 -2.37 -6.19
C TYR A 72 6.79 -1.64 -7.14
N ILE A 73 7.65 -2.38 -7.79
CA ILE A 73 8.54 -1.91 -8.86
C ILE A 73 8.28 -2.82 -10.06
N PRO A 74 8.00 -2.26 -11.26
CA PRO A 74 7.76 -3.06 -12.44
C PRO A 74 8.87 -4.08 -12.70
N GLU A 75 8.51 -5.21 -13.26
CA GLU A 75 9.44 -6.28 -13.57
C GLU A 75 10.61 -5.78 -14.42
N GLU A 76 11.81 -6.33 -14.17
CA GLU A 76 13.07 -5.94 -14.78
C GLU A 76 13.55 -4.51 -14.52
N LYS A 77 12.76 -3.66 -13.84
CA LYS A 77 13.18 -2.31 -13.42
C LYS A 77 13.74 -2.32 -12.00
N LYS A 78 14.51 -1.29 -11.68
CA LYS A 78 15.15 -1.14 -10.36
C LYS A 78 15.05 0.30 -9.88
N ALA A 79 14.85 0.47 -8.56
CA ALA A 79 15.05 1.76 -7.93
C ALA A 79 16.55 2.05 -7.79
N ILE A 80 16.94 3.30 -8.02
CA ILE A 80 18.32 3.74 -7.85
C ILE A 80 18.49 4.23 -6.41
N HIS A 81 19.51 3.68 -5.75
CA HIS A 81 19.85 4.05 -4.39
C HIS A 81 20.34 5.50 -4.32
N SER A 82 19.82 6.24 -3.34
CA SER A 82 20.31 7.56 -2.98
C SER A 82 20.66 7.59 -1.49
N PHE A 83 21.84 8.05 -1.12
CA PHE A 83 22.31 8.04 0.28
C PHE A 83 21.46 8.96 1.17
N ASP A 84 21.21 10.19 0.72
CA ASP A 84 20.52 11.22 1.53
C ASP A 84 19.08 11.52 1.08
N LYS A 85 18.68 11.04 -0.09
CA LYS A 85 17.38 11.34 -0.68
C LYS A 85 16.49 10.10 -0.72
N VAL A 86 15.23 10.30 -1.09
CA VAL A 86 14.33 9.23 -1.49
C VAL A 86 14.93 8.48 -2.67
N TYR A 87 14.74 7.16 -2.74
CA TYR A 87 15.16 6.38 -3.89
C TYR A 87 14.55 6.94 -5.17
N GLU A 88 15.32 6.89 -6.25
CA GLU A 88 14.80 7.23 -7.57
C GLU A 88 14.10 5.99 -8.13
N PHE A 89 12.79 6.09 -8.23
CA PHE A 89 11.94 5.00 -8.68
C PHE A 89 11.68 5.08 -10.19
N PRO A 90 11.57 3.94 -10.89
CA PRO A 90 11.15 3.91 -12.28
C PRO A 90 9.64 4.19 -12.41
N VAL A 91 9.23 4.74 -13.55
CA VAL A 91 7.81 4.86 -13.92
C VAL A 91 7.12 3.51 -13.88
N GLY A 92 5.90 3.48 -13.32
CA GLY A 92 5.13 2.29 -13.00
C GLY A 92 5.28 1.83 -11.54
N THR A 93 6.13 2.48 -10.74
CA THR A 93 6.26 2.17 -9.30
C THR A 93 5.02 2.60 -8.53
N ALA A 94 4.59 1.77 -7.58
CA ALA A 94 3.57 2.10 -6.59
C ALA A 94 4.14 2.02 -5.17
N LEU A 95 3.85 3.03 -4.34
CA LEU A 95 4.04 2.97 -2.89
C LEU A 95 2.67 2.88 -2.24
N VAL A 96 2.47 1.81 -1.47
CA VAL A 96 1.20 1.48 -0.82
C VAL A 96 1.35 1.60 0.68
N LYS A 97 0.41 2.28 1.35
CA LYS A 97 0.42 2.46 2.80
C LYS A 97 -0.96 2.27 3.38
N THR A 98 -1.17 1.19 4.11
CA THR A 98 -2.43 0.88 4.79
C THR A 98 -2.37 1.27 6.26
N PHE A 99 -3.42 1.93 6.73
CA PHE A 99 -3.63 2.31 8.12
C PHE A 99 -4.70 1.42 8.75
N SER A 100 -4.45 0.98 9.97
CA SER A 100 -5.34 0.06 10.68
C SER A 100 -5.25 0.28 12.19
N TYR A 101 -6.22 -0.29 12.91
CA TYR A 101 -6.18 -0.44 14.37
C TYR A 101 -6.43 -1.90 14.75
N GLU A 102 -5.89 -2.30 15.88
CA GLU A 102 -6.29 -3.52 16.58
C GLU A 102 -7.38 -3.15 17.57
N MET A 103 -8.60 -3.64 17.34
CA MET A 103 -9.76 -3.27 18.13
C MET A 103 -9.65 -3.80 19.56
N ALA A 104 -10.01 -2.97 20.55
CA ALA A 104 -9.94 -3.35 21.95
C ALA A 104 -10.86 -4.54 22.31
N SER A 105 -12.01 -4.65 21.63
CA SER A 105 -13.05 -5.63 21.91
C SER A 105 -12.66 -7.08 21.59
N ASN A 106 -11.94 -7.30 20.48
CA ASN A 106 -11.69 -8.64 19.95
C ASN A 106 -10.28 -8.85 19.41
N LYS A 107 -9.42 -7.81 19.48
CA LYS A 107 -8.06 -7.77 18.93
C LYS A 107 -7.99 -7.98 17.40
N ASN A 108 -9.11 -7.90 16.71
CA ASN A 108 -9.11 -7.95 15.26
C ASN A 108 -8.48 -6.69 14.67
N LYS A 109 -7.65 -6.86 13.67
CA LYS A 109 -7.12 -5.77 12.87
C LYS A 109 -8.21 -5.28 11.93
N VAL A 110 -8.54 -3.99 12.02
CA VAL A 110 -9.51 -3.32 11.14
C VAL A 110 -8.76 -2.32 10.27
N LEU A 111 -8.84 -2.50 8.97
CA LEU A 111 -8.25 -1.61 7.97
C LEU A 111 -9.15 -0.39 7.78
N LEU A 112 -8.57 0.80 7.77
CA LEU A 112 -9.33 2.05 7.64
C LEU A 112 -9.18 2.67 6.27
N GLU A 113 -7.92 2.89 5.87
CA GLU A 113 -7.59 3.45 4.57
C GLU A 113 -6.30 2.84 4.00
N THR A 114 -6.20 2.84 2.70
CA THR A 114 -4.96 2.60 1.97
C THR A 114 -4.67 3.79 1.08
N ARG A 115 -3.47 4.36 1.23
CA ARG A 115 -2.98 5.46 0.40
C ARG A 115 -2.00 4.93 -0.61
N LEU A 116 -2.16 5.38 -1.85
CA LEU A 116 -1.29 5.07 -2.96
C LEU A 116 -0.52 6.32 -3.39
N LEU A 117 0.77 6.15 -3.67
CA LEU A 117 1.54 7.04 -4.53
C LEU A 117 1.92 6.23 -5.77
N LEU A 118 1.47 6.67 -6.94
CA LEU A 118 1.70 6.00 -8.20
C LEU A 118 2.60 6.88 -9.07
N LEU A 119 3.70 6.34 -9.57
CA LEU A 119 4.64 7.06 -10.43
C LEU A 119 4.29 6.85 -11.90
N GLN A 120 3.76 7.89 -12.50
CA GLN A 120 3.38 7.97 -13.91
C GLN A 120 4.39 8.80 -14.70
N GLU A 121 4.31 8.83 -16.02
CA GLU A 121 5.15 9.68 -16.89
C GLU A 121 5.09 11.17 -16.49
N THR A 122 3.96 11.62 -15.97
CA THR A 122 3.75 13.01 -15.52
C THR A 122 4.25 13.27 -14.10
N GLY A 123 4.76 12.26 -13.40
CA GLY A 123 5.20 12.31 -12.02
C GLY A 123 4.30 11.52 -11.07
N TRP A 124 4.48 11.73 -9.76
CA TRP A 124 3.71 11.05 -8.74
C TRP A 124 2.27 11.58 -8.64
N SER A 125 1.32 10.66 -8.53
CA SER A 125 -0.06 10.95 -8.17
C SER A 125 -0.39 10.32 -6.80
N ALA A 126 -1.31 10.94 -6.03
CA ALA A 126 -1.68 10.52 -4.69
C ALA A 126 -3.17 10.22 -4.61
N HIS A 127 -3.54 9.04 -4.12
CA HIS A 127 -4.91 8.57 -4.02
C HIS A 127 -5.16 7.92 -2.67
N THR A 128 -6.38 8.07 -2.14
CA THR A 128 -6.81 7.47 -0.89
C THR A 128 -8.02 6.58 -1.12
N TYR A 129 -7.96 5.37 -0.59
CA TYR A 129 -9.01 4.36 -0.62
C TYR A 129 -9.47 4.07 0.80
N VAL A 130 -10.77 4.10 1.05
CA VAL A 130 -11.36 3.79 2.36
C VAL A 130 -11.94 2.39 2.33
N TRP A 131 -11.57 1.58 3.29
CA TRP A 131 -12.04 0.21 3.44
C TRP A 131 -13.54 0.18 3.77
N ASP A 132 -14.24 -0.79 3.21
CA ASP A 132 -15.63 -1.05 3.55
C ASP A 132 -15.77 -1.71 4.93
N GLU A 133 -16.98 -1.78 5.43
CA GLU A 133 -17.27 -2.35 6.75
C GLU A 133 -17.02 -3.86 6.81
N ASN A 134 -17.14 -4.55 5.68
CA ASN A 134 -16.90 -6.00 5.56
C ASN A 134 -15.41 -6.33 5.43
N GLN A 135 -14.56 -5.33 5.22
CA GLN A 135 -13.12 -5.49 4.99
C GLN A 135 -12.80 -6.34 3.76
N GLU A 136 -13.66 -6.26 2.72
CA GLU A 136 -13.48 -7.01 1.47
C GLU A 136 -12.68 -6.22 0.45
N ASP A 137 -12.93 -4.88 0.37
CA ASP A 137 -12.23 -3.99 -0.55
C ASP A 137 -12.16 -2.56 -0.01
N ALA A 138 -11.39 -1.71 -0.66
CA ALA A 138 -11.31 -0.29 -0.37
C ALA A 138 -11.67 0.54 -1.60
N PHE A 139 -12.40 1.63 -1.38
CA PHE A 139 -12.98 2.46 -2.44
C PHE A 139 -12.36 3.85 -2.47
N LEU A 140 -12.11 4.36 -3.67
CA LEU A 140 -11.54 5.69 -3.88
C LEU A 140 -12.35 6.77 -3.15
N LYS A 141 -11.65 7.59 -2.35
CA LYS A 141 -12.24 8.65 -1.54
C LYS A 141 -11.51 9.97 -1.73
N VAL A 142 -12.09 10.86 -2.53
CA VAL A 142 -11.50 12.17 -2.85
C VAL A 142 -11.76 13.21 -1.74
N SER A 143 -12.94 13.16 -1.13
CA SER A 143 -13.41 14.17 -0.17
C SER A 143 -12.95 13.96 1.27
N GLY A 144 -12.22 12.87 1.55
CA GLY A 144 -11.91 12.46 2.92
C GLY A 144 -13.12 11.86 3.65
N LYS A 145 -12.90 11.37 4.86
CA LYS A 145 -13.94 10.77 5.74
C LYS A 145 -13.47 10.83 7.19
N THR A 146 -14.38 11.01 8.13
CA THR A 146 -14.11 10.74 9.56
C THR A 146 -14.70 9.38 9.91
N ILE A 147 -13.92 8.54 10.57
CA ILE A 147 -14.35 7.25 11.13
C ILE A 147 -14.36 7.43 12.64
N GLU A 148 -15.56 7.51 13.20
CA GLU A 148 -15.76 7.89 14.60
C GLU A 148 -15.65 6.68 15.53
N GLY A 149 -15.22 6.94 16.76
CA GLY A 149 -15.37 6.03 17.88
C GLY A 149 -14.51 4.77 17.81
N ILE A 150 -13.33 4.80 17.18
CA ILE A 150 -12.42 3.66 17.17
C ILE A 150 -11.83 3.45 18.57
N GLU A 151 -12.09 2.30 19.17
CA GLU A 151 -11.58 1.91 20.49
C GLU A 151 -10.48 0.87 20.35
N PHE A 152 -9.30 1.16 20.90
CA PHE A 152 -8.12 0.32 20.84
C PHE A 152 -7.35 0.34 22.15
N LEU A 153 -6.47 -0.64 22.35
CA LEU A 153 -5.57 -0.69 23.49
C LEU A 153 -4.21 -0.10 23.15
N HIS A 154 -3.72 0.79 24.00
CA HIS A 154 -2.36 1.31 23.92
C HIS A 154 -1.71 1.24 25.29
N GLU A 155 -0.63 0.45 25.40
CA GLU A 155 0.05 0.18 26.69
C GLU A 155 -0.91 -0.26 27.80
N GLY A 156 -1.86 -1.15 27.46
CA GLY A 156 -2.86 -1.66 28.39
C GLY A 156 -4.02 -0.73 28.70
N ASN A 157 -4.01 0.53 28.23
CA ASN A 157 -5.06 1.50 28.45
C ASN A 157 -6.01 1.56 27.25
N LEU A 158 -7.31 1.57 27.53
CA LEU A 158 -8.33 1.81 26.52
C LEU A 158 -8.25 3.26 26.02
N LYS A 159 -8.12 3.43 24.73
CA LYS A 159 -8.16 4.74 24.05
C LYS A 159 -9.27 4.75 23.03
N LYS A 160 -9.79 5.93 22.76
CA LYS A 160 -10.79 6.20 21.73
C LYS A 160 -10.31 7.34 20.83
N VAL A 161 -10.50 7.20 19.53
CA VAL A 161 -10.11 8.21 18.55
C VAL A 161 -11.16 8.29 17.44
N ASP A 162 -11.36 9.52 16.94
CA ASP A 162 -12.07 9.76 15.69
C ASP A 162 -11.02 9.92 14.59
N TYR A 163 -10.86 8.87 13.78
CA TYR A 163 -9.81 8.81 12.76
C TYR A 163 -10.22 9.61 11.53
N ARG A 164 -9.38 10.57 11.15
CA ARG A 164 -9.60 11.42 9.98
C ARG A 164 -8.84 10.90 8.76
N VAL A 165 -9.58 10.34 7.81
CA VAL A 165 -9.06 10.08 6.46
C VAL A 165 -8.91 11.42 5.74
N PRO A 166 -7.70 11.78 5.26
CA PRO A 166 -7.48 13.05 4.60
C PRO A 166 -8.16 13.12 3.23
N ASN A 167 -8.53 14.30 2.81
CA ASN A 167 -8.90 14.56 1.44
C ASN A 167 -7.65 14.67 0.53
N GLN A 168 -7.86 14.69 -0.77
CA GLN A 168 -6.76 14.72 -1.75
C GLN A 168 -5.85 15.96 -1.61
N ASN A 169 -6.38 17.12 -1.22
CA ASN A 169 -5.56 18.32 -1.03
C ASN A 169 -4.64 18.20 0.19
N GLN A 170 -5.14 17.61 1.27
CA GLN A 170 -4.34 17.36 2.48
C GLN A 170 -3.19 16.36 2.23
N CYS A 171 -3.37 15.41 1.33
CA CYS A 171 -2.26 14.55 0.90
C CYS A 171 -1.15 15.37 0.22
N LYS A 172 -1.53 16.33 -0.60
CA LYS A 172 -0.58 17.23 -1.27
C LYS A 172 0.22 18.08 -0.28
N GLU A 173 -0.41 18.62 0.76
CA GLU A 173 0.27 19.47 1.75
C GLU A 173 1.53 18.82 2.35
N CYS A 174 1.49 17.50 2.61
CA CYS A 174 2.65 16.78 3.14
C CYS A 174 3.61 16.26 2.05
N HIS A 175 3.13 16.07 0.83
CA HIS A 175 3.90 15.43 -0.25
C HIS A 175 4.37 16.42 -1.33
N LEU A 176 4.08 17.71 -1.23
CA LEU A 176 4.59 18.71 -2.17
C LEU A 176 6.08 19.02 -1.92
N SER A 177 6.85 18.98 -3.01
CA SER A 177 8.21 19.51 -3.08
C SER A 177 8.29 20.41 -4.31
N GLY A 178 8.27 21.71 -4.08
CA GLY A 178 7.97 22.68 -5.15
C GLY A 178 6.54 22.47 -5.67
N ASP A 179 6.38 22.33 -6.97
CA ASP A 179 5.07 22.10 -7.61
C ASP A 179 4.73 20.64 -7.88
N LYS A 180 5.57 19.70 -7.38
CA LYS A 180 5.43 18.26 -7.66
C LYS A 180 5.13 17.46 -6.40
N ILE A 181 4.24 16.48 -6.54
CA ILE A 181 4.06 15.47 -5.50
C ILE A 181 5.32 14.59 -5.47
N MET A 182 5.85 14.36 -4.26
CA MET A 182 7.02 13.52 -4.03
C MET A 182 6.81 12.63 -2.80
N PRO A 183 7.30 11.38 -2.80
CA PRO A 183 7.32 10.57 -1.59
C PRO A 183 8.31 11.15 -0.56
N ILE A 184 7.97 11.06 0.72
CA ILE A 184 8.88 11.44 1.82
C ILE A 184 9.93 10.35 2.05
N GLY A 185 9.63 9.12 1.71
CA GLY A 185 10.46 7.91 1.75
C GLY A 185 9.89 6.85 0.81
N PRO A 186 10.53 5.68 0.74
CA PRO A 186 11.66 5.20 1.55
C PRO A 186 13.00 5.87 1.24
N LYS A 187 13.85 5.96 2.27
CA LYS A 187 15.24 6.43 2.22
C LYS A 187 16.14 5.41 2.90
N SER A 188 17.37 5.26 2.48
CA SER A 188 18.30 4.27 3.04
C SER A 188 18.41 4.34 4.57
N ARG A 189 18.49 5.55 5.13
CA ARG A 189 18.58 5.78 6.57
C ARG A 189 17.30 5.50 7.37
N THR A 190 16.15 5.32 6.70
CA THR A 190 14.85 5.14 7.37
C THR A 190 14.27 3.75 7.21
N VAL A 191 14.77 2.98 6.25
CA VAL A 191 14.27 1.60 5.98
C VAL A 191 15.08 0.62 6.83
N SER A 192 14.40 -0.31 7.48
CA SER A 192 15.06 -1.43 8.15
C SER A 192 15.60 -2.41 7.12
N TYR A 193 16.91 -2.68 7.16
CA TYR A 193 17.61 -3.53 6.19
C TYR A 193 17.27 -5.03 6.27
N THR A 194 16.45 -5.46 7.21
CA THR A 194 16.22 -6.89 7.45
C THR A 194 15.45 -7.61 6.34
N HIS A 195 14.88 -6.88 5.36
CA HIS A 195 14.06 -7.49 4.30
C HIS A 195 14.26 -6.92 2.89
N LEU A 196 15.11 -5.92 2.71
CA LEU A 196 15.52 -5.48 1.38
C LEU A 196 16.88 -6.14 1.06
N THR A 197 16.86 -7.37 0.61
CA THR A 197 18.02 -7.94 -0.08
C THR A 197 18.16 -7.21 -1.41
N LEU A 198 18.97 -6.15 -1.43
CA LEU A 198 19.48 -5.66 -2.70
C LEU A 198 20.23 -6.81 -3.36
N PRO A 199 19.99 -7.15 -4.63
CA PRO A 199 20.82 -8.11 -5.31
C PRO A 199 22.25 -7.58 -5.28
N THR A 200 23.09 -8.18 -4.45
CA THR A 200 24.53 -8.03 -4.54
C THR A 200 24.97 -8.61 -5.87
N ARG A 201 25.75 -7.82 -6.59
CA ARG A 201 26.43 -8.27 -7.81
C ARG A 201 27.22 -9.54 -7.58
#